data_7b88034372fcfd452dbdadd32b33d906
#
_entry.id   7b88034372fcfd452dbdadd32b33d906
#
_cell.length_a   1.000
_cell.length_b   1.000
_cell.length_c   1.000
_cell.angle_alpha   90.00
_cell.angle_beta   90.00
_cell.angle_gamma   90.00
#
_symmetry.space_group_name_H-M   'P 1'
#
loop_
_entity.id
_entity.type
_entity.pdbx_description
1 polymer ?
#
loop_
_entity_poly.entity_id
_entity_poly.type
_entity_poly.pdbx_seq_one_letter_code
_entity_poly.pdbx_strand_id
1 'polypeptide(L)'
;MLAAVASSAATVARTGRTLTLNLQPAVRKGASRFRIVKSFAAPGSVEDVPGEPELSAAAARAALRHAYARGADAASALLAGPDMLSSDAMAERLGMSREAVHQKRRRGELLGVEGAKRGVRFPAWQIGPDGRPLAPLRELHAALGAPWAVFRFLRQRHPELDQRTGLEAAADPRRAAEAVALARQVGTYGPAGA
;
A
#
# COMPACT_ATOMS: atom_id res chain seq x y z
N MET A 1 19.38 37.36 -12.31
CA MET A 1 18.14 37.07 -11.57
C MET A 1 18.35 35.81 -10.74
N LEU A 2 18.60 35.97 -9.44
CA LEU A 2 18.75 34.86 -8.49
C LEU A 2 17.34 34.42 -8.06
N ALA A 3 16.97 33.20 -8.42
CA ALA A 3 15.74 32.58 -7.93
C ALA A 3 15.92 32.16 -6.46
N ALA A 4 15.09 32.70 -5.59
CA ALA A 4 15.04 32.36 -4.18
C ALA A 4 14.63 30.89 -4.03
N VAL A 5 15.52 30.10 -3.45
CA VAL A 5 15.24 28.70 -3.07
C VAL A 5 14.45 28.73 -1.78
N ALA A 6 13.17 28.42 -1.84
CA ALA A 6 12.32 28.30 -0.67
C ALA A 6 12.74 27.07 0.16
N SER A 7 13.20 27.32 1.38
CA SER A 7 13.46 26.29 2.39
C SER A 7 12.17 26.03 3.15
N SER A 8 11.62 24.83 3.10
CA SER A 8 10.45 24.45 3.90
C SER A 8 10.89 23.70 5.16
N ALA A 9 10.49 24.22 6.31
CA ALA A 9 10.67 23.58 7.61
C ALA A 9 9.33 23.04 8.09
N ALA A 10 9.26 21.77 8.46
CA ALA A 10 8.11 21.17 9.11
C ALA A 10 8.44 20.89 10.59
N THR A 11 7.59 21.38 11.48
CA THR A 11 7.74 21.19 12.93
C THR A 11 6.71 20.18 13.41
N VAL A 12 7.16 19.07 13.99
CA VAL A 12 6.30 18.07 14.64
C VAL A 12 6.60 18.08 16.13
N ALA A 13 5.60 18.47 16.93
CA ALA A 13 5.67 18.41 18.39
C ALA A 13 4.95 17.17 18.88
N ARG A 14 5.66 16.24 19.54
CA ARG A 14 5.08 15.13 20.28
C ARG A 14 5.86 14.96 21.60
N THR A 15 5.13 14.99 22.72
CA THR A 15 5.68 14.77 24.06
C THR A 15 6.88 15.67 24.46
N GLY A 16 6.70 17.01 24.40
CA GLY A 16 7.67 17.95 24.96
C GLY A 16 9.00 18.10 24.19
N ARG A 17 9.13 17.49 23.03
CA ARG A 17 10.31 17.62 22.15
C ARG A 17 9.88 18.13 20.78
N THR A 18 10.54 19.18 20.33
CA THR A 18 10.33 19.79 19.01
C THR A 18 11.38 19.24 18.05
N LEU A 19 10.95 18.52 17.01
CA LEU A 19 11.80 18.09 15.87
C LEU A 19 11.60 19.06 14.72
N THR A 20 12.66 19.81 14.37
CA THR A 20 12.65 20.65 13.18
C THR A 20 13.40 19.94 12.06
N LEU A 21 12.67 19.56 11.01
CA LEU A 21 13.23 18.97 9.79
C LEU A 21 13.53 20.10 8.79
N ASN A 22 14.79 20.31 8.48
CA ASN A 22 15.22 21.26 7.48
C ASN A 22 15.57 20.52 6.18
N LEU A 23 14.79 20.78 5.12
CA LEU A 23 14.99 20.21 3.79
C LEU A 23 15.81 21.16 2.94
N GLN A 24 17.07 20.81 2.64
CA GLN A 24 17.90 21.57 1.70
C GLN A 24 18.01 20.83 0.36
N PRO A 25 17.75 21.51 -0.77
CA PRO A 25 17.97 20.94 -2.08
C PRO A 25 19.47 20.82 -2.36
N ALA A 26 19.95 19.60 -2.64
CA ALA A 26 21.31 19.37 -3.10
C ALA A 26 21.31 19.32 -4.63
N VAL A 27 21.81 20.36 -5.27
CA VAL A 27 21.93 20.44 -6.72
C VAL A 27 23.23 19.75 -7.15
N ARG A 28 23.12 18.58 -7.80
CA ARG A 28 24.13 18.04 -8.71
C ARG A 28 23.46 17.70 -10.04
N LYS A 29 24.13 18.04 -11.15
CA LYS A 29 23.64 17.82 -12.52
C LYS A 29 22.98 16.45 -12.68
N GLY A 30 21.68 16.44 -12.95
CA GLY A 30 20.94 15.29 -13.48
C GLY A 30 20.07 14.48 -12.52
N ALA A 31 20.00 14.76 -11.21
CA ALA A 31 19.05 14.11 -10.30
C ALA A 31 18.75 14.97 -9.08
N SER A 32 17.49 15.28 -8.83
CA SER A 32 17.06 15.94 -7.60
C SER A 32 17.11 14.94 -6.44
N ARG A 33 18.14 15.09 -5.59
CA ARG A 33 18.22 14.35 -4.32
C ARG A 33 18.06 15.35 -3.18
N PHE A 34 17.18 15.04 -2.24
CA PHE A 34 17.06 15.78 -0.99
C PHE A 34 17.97 15.16 0.06
N ARG A 35 18.75 15.99 0.75
CA ARG A 35 19.53 15.58 1.91
C ARG A 35 18.78 16.06 3.15
N ILE A 36 18.46 15.15 4.04
CA ILE A 36 17.91 15.48 5.35
C ILE A 36 19.09 15.88 6.23
N VAL A 37 19.18 17.15 6.57
CA VAL A 37 20.17 17.66 7.53
C VAL A 37 19.44 17.84 8.86
N LYS A 38 19.75 16.99 9.83
CA LYS A 38 19.32 17.21 11.22
C LYS A 38 20.16 18.35 11.79
N SER A 39 19.59 19.53 11.95
CA SER A 39 20.25 20.60 12.72
C SER A 39 19.59 20.66 14.09
N PHE A 40 20.38 20.41 15.11
CA PHE A 40 20.02 20.70 16.50
C PHE A 40 20.53 22.09 16.82
N ALA A 41 19.62 23.04 17.09
CA ALA A 41 19.94 24.26 17.78
C ALA A 41 19.17 24.22 19.11
N ALA A 42 19.84 23.91 20.20
CA ALA A 42 19.37 24.20 21.53
C ALA A 42 20.41 25.09 22.22
N PRO A 43 20.05 26.25 22.73
CA PRO A 43 20.88 26.95 23.70
C PRO A 43 20.64 26.31 25.09
N GLY A 44 21.65 25.68 25.65
CA GLY A 44 21.66 25.21 27.03
C GLY A 44 21.81 23.70 27.18
N SER A 45 23.01 23.33 27.68
CA SER A 45 23.40 22.05 28.27
C SER A 45 22.95 20.78 27.54
N VAL A 46 23.88 20.26 26.76
CA VAL A 46 23.85 18.89 26.27
C VAL A 46 24.10 17.97 27.49
N GLU A 47 23.05 17.55 28.17
CA GLU A 47 23.12 16.30 28.91
C GLU A 47 23.21 15.19 27.86
N ASP A 48 24.23 14.38 28.04
CA ASP A 48 24.58 13.22 27.21
C ASP A 48 23.32 12.35 27.04
N VAL A 49 22.60 12.53 25.93
CA VAL A 49 21.51 11.63 25.56
C VAL A 49 22.21 10.35 25.12
N PRO A 50 22.02 9.21 25.81
CA PRO A 50 22.59 7.94 25.39
C PRO A 50 22.25 7.76 23.92
N GLY A 51 23.29 7.61 23.06
CA GLY A 51 23.13 7.45 21.62
C GLY A 51 22.04 6.43 21.34
N GLU A 52 21.12 6.75 20.43
CA GLU A 52 20.14 5.77 19.94
C GLU A 52 20.93 4.49 19.66
N PRO A 53 20.54 3.34 20.22
CA PRO A 53 21.29 2.12 20.03
C PRO A 53 21.40 1.87 18.51
N GLU A 54 22.60 2.01 17.98
CA GLU A 54 22.84 1.62 16.59
C GLU A 54 22.49 0.15 16.50
N LEU A 55 21.35 -0.13 15.88
CA LEU A 55 20.93 -1.50 15.63
C LEU A 55 22.03 -2.15 14.80
N SER A 56 22.74 -3.11 15.38
CA SER A 56 23.74 -3.86 14.64
C SER A 56 23.09 -4.43 13.37
N ALA A 57 23.85 -4.55 12.28
CA ALA A 57 23.33 -5.12 11.03
C ALA A 57 22.65 -6.49 11.25
N ALA A 58 23.11 -7.26 12.25
CA ALA A 58 22.50 -8.52 12.65
C ALA A 58 21.13 -8.32 13.30
N ALA A 59 20.99 -7.33 14.20
CA ALA A 59 19.72 -7.01 14.84
C ALA A 59 18.70 -6.45 13.83
N ALA A 60 19.14 -5.60 12.90
CA ALA A 60 18.30 -5.09 11.83
C ALA A 60 17.77 -6.22 10.91
N ARG A 61 18.65 -7.16 10.53
CA ARG A 61 18.25 -8.35 9.76
C ARG A 61 17.28 -9.25 10.53
N ALA A 62 17.49 -9.43 11.83
CA ALA A 62 16.59 -10.20 12.68
C ALA A 62 15.21 -9.55 12.77
N ALA A 63 15.15 -8.24 13.02
CA ALA A 63 13.91 -7.47 13.06
C ALA A 63 13.14 -7.56 11.73
N LEU A 64 13.86 -7.48 10.62
CA LEU A 64 13.28 -7.62 9.27
C LEU A 64 12.70 -9.02 9.05
N ARG A 65 13.45 -10.09 9.41
CA ARG A 65 12.91 -11.47 9.33
C ARG A 65 11.63 -11.63 10.15
N HIS A 66 11.62 -11.12 11.39
CA HIS A 66 10.42 -11.15 12.24
C HIS A 66 9.25 -10.36 11.64
N ALA A 67 9.52 -9.21 11.01
CA ALA A 67 8.49 -8.45 10.33
C ALA A 67 7.90 -9.23 9.13
N TYR A 68 8.74 -9.86 8.32
CA TYR A 68 8.28 -10.71 7.21
C TYR A 68 7.50 -11.94 7.70
N ALA A 69 7.94 -12.59 8.77
CA ALA A 69 7.23 -13.73 9.35
C ALA A 69 5.82 -13.32 9.82
N ARG A 70 5.71 -12.23 10.59
CA ARG A 70 4.39 -11.71 11.00
C ARG A 70 3.52 -11.31 9.81
N GLY A 71 4.10 -10.71 8.77
CA GLY A 71 3.38 -10.39 7.53
C GLY A 71 2.83 -11.63 6.82
N ALA A 72 3.64 -12.70 6.75
CA ALA A 72 3.23 -13.97 6.16
C ALA A 72 2.12 -14.67 6.97
N ASP A 73 2.21 -14.62 8.31
CA ASP A 73 1.19 -15.18 9.20
C ASP A 73 -0.14 -14.40 9.07
N ALA A 74 -0.09 -13.07 9.05
CA ALA A 74 -1.26 -12.23 8.83
C ALA A 74 -1.91 -12.48 7.46
N ALA A 75 -1.11 -12.58 6.39
CA ALA A 75 -1.61 -12.94 5.07
C ALA A 75 -2.24 -14.34 5.06
N SER A 76 -1.62 -15.32 5.73
CA SER A 76 -2.16 -16.69 5.84
C SER A 76 -3.49 -16.72 6.59
N ALA A 77 -3.63 -15.94 7.65
CA ALA A 77 -4.88 -15.81 8.39
C ALA A 77 -5.99 -15.20 7.53
N LEU A 78 -5.69 -14.13 6.78
CA LEU A 78 -6.62 -13.52 5.84
C LEU A 78 -7.08 -14.51 4.77
N LEU A 79 -6.16 -15.30 4.19
CA LEU A 79 -6.45 -16.28 3.15
C LEU A 79 -7.24 -17.51 3.66
N ALA A 80 -7.24 -17.74 4.97
CA ALA A 80 -8.02 -18.78 5.63
C ALA A 80 -9.44 -18.31 5.99
N GLY A 81 -9.74 -17.01 5.84
CA GLY A 81 -11.04 -16.44 6.17
C GLY A 81 -12.19 -17.03 5.35
N PRO A 82 -13.43 -16.98 5.88
CA PRO A 82 -14.61 -17.56 5.23
C PRO A 82 -14.95 -16.85 3.90
N ASP A 83 -14.54 -15.60 3.74
CA ASP A 83 -14.78 -14.81 2.53
C ASP A 83 -13.78 -15.10 1.41
N MET A 84 -12.83 -16.04 1.61
CA MET A 84 -11.78 -16.36 0.65
C MET A 84 -12.05 -17.71 -0.02
N LEU A 85 -12.53 -17.64 -1.26
CA LEU A 85 -12.89 -18.79 -2.06
C LEU A 85 -11.68 -19.47 -2.70
N SER A 86 -11.74 -20.80 -2.84
CA SER A 86 -10.83 -21.54 -3.71
C SER A 86 -11.12 -21.26 -5.18
N SER A 87 -10.25 -21.69 -6.09
CA SER A 87 -10.51 -21.62 -7.53
C SER A 87 -11.75 -22.39 -7.95
N ASP A 88 -12.01 -23.53 -7.28
CA ASP A 88 -13.20 -24.35 -7.56
C ASP A 88 -14.48 -23.66 -7.10
N ALA A 89 -14.49 -23.14 -5.87
CA ALA A 89 -15.63 -22.42 -5.33
C ALA A 89 -15.92 -21.12 -6.11
N MET A 90 -14.88 -20.44 -6.61
CA MET A 90 -15.06 -19.27 -7.48
C MET A 90 -15.61 -19.66 -8.86
N ALA A 91 -15.15 -20.77 -9.41
CA ALA A 91 -15.65 -21.32 -10.68
C ALA A 91 -17.15 -21.68 -10.59
N GLU A 92 -17.53 -22.36 -9.52
CA GLU A 92 -18.94 -22.70 -9.22
C GLU A 92 -19.78 -21.43 -9.08
N ARG A 93 -19.32 -20.45 -8.29
CA ARG A 93 -20.02 -19.17 -8.06
C ARG A 93 -20.25 -18.36 -9.34
N LEU A 94 -19.33 -18.45 -10.29
CA LEU A 94 -19.40 -17.72 -11.57
C LEU A 94 -20.00 -18.55 -12.72
N GLY A 95 -20.33 -19.84 -12.48
CA GLY A 95 -20.86 -20.74 -13.50
C GLY A 95 -19.87 -20.99 -14.65
N MET A 96 -18.55 -21.07 -14.34
CA MET A 96 -17.51 -21.26 -15.36
C MET A 96 -16.45 -22.29 -14.93
N SER A 97 -15.55 -22.66 -15.83
CA SER A 97 -14.46 -23.57 -15.52
C SER A 97 -13.35 -22.91 -14.68
N ARG A 98 -12.59 -23.71 -13.91
CA ARG A 98 -11.37 -23.22 -13.19
C ARG A 98 -10.40 -22.50 -14.12
N GLU A 99 -10.21 -23.03 -15.32
CA GLU A 99 -9.31 -22.41 -16.30
C GLU A 99 -9.80 -21.02 -16.69
N ALA A 100 -11.10 -20.83 -16.90
CA ALA A 100 -11.70 -19.53 -17.19
C ALA A 100 -11.51 -18.54 -16.01
N VAL A 101 -11.62 -19.01 -14.75
CA VAL A 101 -11.31 -18.20 -13.57
C VAL A 101 -9.86 -17.75 -13.57
N HIS A 102 -8.92 -18.64 -13.85
CA HIS A 102 -7.50 -18.30 -13.93
C HIS A 102 -7.19 -17.36 -15.09
N GLN A 103 -7.86 -17.52 -16.24
CA GLN A 103 -7.72 -16.58 -17.36
C GLN A 103 -8.23 -15.19 -17.00
N LYS A 104 -9.38 -15.08 -16.34
CA LYS A 104 -9.91 -13.80 -15.83
C LYS A 104 -8.96 -13.14 -14.84
N ARG A 105 -8.37 -13.94 -13.92
CA ARG A 105 -7.33 -13.43 -13.01
C ARG A 105 -6.13 -12.87 -13.78
N ARG A 106 -5.61 -13.60 -14.75
CA ARG A 106 -4.46 -13.13 -15.57
C ARG A 106 -4.74 -11.84 -16.32
N ARG A 107 -6.00 -11.60 -16.69
CA ARG A 107 -6.44 -10.36 -17.35
C ARG A 107 -6.77 -9.22 -16.36
N GLY A 108 -6.65 -9.45 -15.06
CA GLY A 108 -7.04 -8.48 -14.02
C GLY A 108 -8.55 -8.33 -13.85
N GLU A 109 -9.37 -9.20 -14.46
CA GLU A 109 -10.83 -9.16 -14.35
C GLU A 109 -11.34 -9.83 -13.06
N LEU A 110 -10.47 -10.55 -12.36
CA LEU A 110 -10.69 -11.11 -11.04
C LEU A 110 -9.47 -10.87 -10.16
N LEU A 111 -9.73 -10.49 -8.93
CA LEU A 111 -8.72 -10.38 -7.89
C LEU A 111 -8.48 -11.76 -7.29
N GLY A 112 -7.27 -12.29 -7.49
CA GLY A 112 -6.80 -13.50 -6.83
C GLY A 112 -5.49 -13.22 -6.12
N VAL A 113 -5.45 -13.44 -4.81
CA VAL A 113 -4.27 -13.23 -3.96
C VAL A 113 -3.64 -14.56 -3.59
N GLU A 114 -2.32 -14.55 -3.46
CA GLU A 114 -1.52 -15.73 -3.14
C GLU A 114 -0.83 -15.57 -1.79
N GLY A 115 -0.72 -16.65 -1.06
CA GLY A 115 0.09 -16.75 0.15
C GLY A 115 1.02 -17.95 0.09
N ALA A 116 1.99 -18.00 0.99
CA ALA A 116 3.09 -18.98 0.95
C ALA A 116 2.66 -20.46 0.96
N LYS A 117 1.44 -20.77 1.43
CA LYS A 117 1.05 -22.17 1.69
C LYS A 117 -0.27 -22.65 1.06
N ARG A 118 -1.08 -21.80 0.43
CA ARG A 118 -2.48 -22.15 0.09
C ARG A 118 -2.91 -21.91 -1.36
N GLY A 119 -1.97 -21.61 -2.25
CA GLY A 119 -2.31 -21.26 -3.63
C GLY A 119 -3.14 -19.97 -3.73
N VAL A 120 -3.80 -19.80 -4.87
CA VAL A 120 -4.62 -18.60 -5.13
C VAL A 120 -5.93 -18.67 -4.36
N ARG A 121 -6.28 -17.59 -3.71
CA ARG A 121 -7.58 -17.37 -3.07
C ARG A 121 -8.26 -16.14 -3.66
N PHE A 122 -9.56 -16.23 -3.81
CA PHE A 122 -10.39 -15.21 -4.44
C PHE A 122 -11.36 -14.64 -3.40
N PRO A 123 -11.32 -13.32 -3.12
CA PRO A 123 -12.29 -12.71 -2.23
C PRO A 123 -13.71 -12.84 -2.79
N ALA A 124 -14.65 -13.35 -1.99
CA ALA A 124 -16.05 -13.52 -2.40
C ALA A 124 -16.75 -12.18 -2.65
N TRP A 125 -16.37 -11.15 -1.89
CA TRP A 125 -16.96 -9.81 -1.96
C TRP A 125 -16.67 -9.04 -3.28
N GLN A 126 -15.74 -9.53 -4.12
CA GLN A 126 -15.53 -8.94 -5.44
C GLN A 126 -16.66 -9.25 -6.44
N ILE A 127 -17.55 -10.17 -6.08
CA ILE A 127 -18.72 -10.53 -6.89
C ILE A 127 -19.92 -9.76 -6.37
N GLY A 128 -20.49 -8.93 -7.24
CA GLY A 128 -21.68 -8.15 -6.92
C GLY A 128 -22.95 -9.01 -6.76
N PRO A 129 -24.05 -8.41 -6.33
CA PRO A 129 -25.34 -9.09 -6.20
C PRO A 129 -25.89 -9.59 -7.55
N ASP A 130 -25.41 -9.04 -8.65
CA ASP A 130 -25.71 -9.45 -10.03
C ASP A 130 -24.90 -10.69 -10.49
N GLY A 131 -24.08 -11.27 -9.61
CA GLY A 131 -23.21 -12.40 -9.91
C GLY A 131 -21.99 -12.05 -10.76
N ARG A 132 -21.70 -10.77 -11.00
CA ARG A 132 -20.58 -10.32 -11.81
C ARG A 132 -19.43 -9.79 -10.96
N PRO A 133 -18.19 -9.93 -11.42
CA PRO A 133 -17.06 -9.25 -10.81
C PRO A 133 -17.21 -7.72 -10.86
N LEU A 134 -16.62 -7.03 -9.89
CA LEU A 134 -16.53 -5.57 -9.89
C LEU A 134 -15.97 -5.05 -11.22
N ALA A 135 -16.71 -4.18 -11.89
CA ALA A 135 -16.34 -3.66 -13.20
C ALA A 135 -14.93 -3.03 -13.26
N PRO A 136 -14.49 -2.19 -12.28
CA PRO A 136 -13.21 -1.49 -12.37
C PRO A 136 -11.98 -2.32 -11.95
N LEU A 137 -12.10 -3.63 -11.69
CA LEU A 137 -10.97 -4.45 -11.24
C LEU A 137 -9.78 -4.39 -12.19
N ARG A 138 -10.03 -4.39 -13.50
CA ARG A 138 -8.97 -4.35 -14.50
C ARG A 138 -8.16 -3.05 -14.43
N GLU A 139 -8.84 -1.91 -14.29
CA GLU A 139 -8.19 -0.61 -14.14
C GLU A 139 -7.47 -0.49 -12.79
N LEU A 140 -8.04 -1.04 -11.73
CA LEU A 140 -7.40 -1.07 -10.41
C LEU A 140 -6.12 -1.92 -10.44
N HIS A 141 -6.12 -3.07 -11.11
CA HIS A 141 -4.91 -3.86 -11.32
C HIS A 141 -3.87 -3.11 -12.16
N ALA A 142 -4.29 -2.42 -13.21
CA ALA A 142 -3.38 -1.61 -14.03
C ALA A 142 -2.77 -0.44 -13.24
N ALA A 143 -3.54 0.15 -12.32
CA ALA A 143 -3.11 1.27 -11.50
C ALA A 143 -2.17 0.87 -10.35
N LEU A 144 -2.46 -0.23 -9.66
CA LEU A 144 -1.79 -0.64 -8.42
C LEU A 144 -0.78 -1.77 -8.60
N GLY A 145 -0.83 -2.48 -9.74
CA GLY A 145 0.08 -3.57 -10.09
C GLY A 145 -0.19 -4.85 -9.30
N ALA A 146 0.36 -4.96 -8.09
CA ALA A 146 0.32 -6.18 -7.30
C ALA A 146 -1.08 -6.52 -6.76
N PRO A 147 -1.52 -7.80 -6.80
CA PRO A 147 -2.84 -8.22 -6.28
C PRO A 147 -3.09 -7.84 -4.82
N TRP A 148 -2.06 -7.93 -3.97
CA TRP A 148 -2.16 -7.51 -2.57
C TRP A 148 -2.36 -5.99 -2.39
N ALA A 149 -1.81 -5.18 -3.29
CA ALA A 149 -2.06 -3.73 -3.29
C ALA A 149 -3.52 -3.43 -3.63
N VAL A 150 -4.08 -4.11 -4.64
CA VAL A 150 -5.51 -4.02 -4.99
C VAL A 150 -6.39 -4.48 -3.83
N PHE A 151 -6.08 -5.63 -3.21
CA PHE A 151 -6.81 -6.14 -2.05
C PHE A 151 -6.84 -5.12 -0.92
N ARG A 152 -5.67 -4.57 -0.56
CA ARG A 152 -5.55 -3.58 0.52
C ARG A 152 -6.32 -2.30 0.19
N PHE A 153 -6.16 -1.75 -1.01
CA PHE A 153 -6.88 -0.58 -1.48
C PHE A 153 -8.40 -0.76 -1.34
N LEU A 154 -8.93 -1.88 -1.82
CA LEU A 154 -10.37 -2.16 -1.77
C LEU A 154 -10.90 -2.32 -0.33
N ARG A 155 -10.09 -2.80 0.61
CA ARG A 155 -10.49 -3.01 2.01
C ARG A 155 -10.24 -1.79 2.91
N GLN A 156 -9.40 -0.87 2.50
CA GLN A 156 -9.05 0.33 3.26
C GLN A 156 -10.08 1.44 3.04
N ARG A 157 -10.34 2.23 4.10
CA ARG A 157 -11.11 3.48 3.99
C ARG A 157 -10.20 4.59 3.47
N HIS A 158 -10.73 5.41 2.61
CA HIS A 158 -10.01 6.52 1.96
C HIS A 158 -10.71 7.84 2.27
N PRO A 159 -10.03 8.82 2.89
CA PRO A 159 -10.57 10.16 3.09
C PRO A 159 -11.04 10.81 1.79
N GLU A 160 -10.31 10.57 0.69
CA GLU A 160 -10.59 11.09 -0.65
C GLU A 160 -11.88 10.51 -1.27
N LEU A 161 -12.39 9.41 -0.71
CA LEU A 161 -13.65 8.77 -1.10
C LEU A 161 -14.74 8.95 -0.02
N ASP A 162 -14.73 10.06 0.70
CA ASP A 162 -15.68 10.36 1.79
C ASP A 162 -15.66 9.28 2.89
N GLN A 163 -14.48 8.82 3.30
CA GLN A 163 -14.28 7.75 4.29
C GLN A 163 -14.86 6.39 3.89
N ARG A 164 -15.24 6.20 2.64
CA ARG A 164 -15.66 4.91 2.09
C ARG A 164 -14.47 4.02 1.83
N THR A 165 -14.72 2.72 1.83
CA THR A 165 -13.73 1.76 1.35
C THR A 165 -13.60 1.85 -0.17
N GLY A 166 -12.43 1.47 -0.70
CA GLY A 166 -12.25 1.34 -2.13
C GLY A 166 -13.28 0.39 -2.76
N LEU A 167 -13.71 -0.66 -2.02
CA LEU A 167 -14.73 -1.60 -2.45
C LEU A 167 -16.11 -0.93 -2.60
N GLU A 168 -16.54 -0.15 -1.60
CA GLU A 168 -17.81 0.57 -1.65
C GLU A 168 -17.85 1.57 -2.82
N ALA A 169 -16.74 2.27 -3.06
CA ALA A 169 -16.64 3.20 -4.17
C ALA A 169 -16.58 2.48 -5.54
N ALA A 170 -15.84 1.37 -5.63
CA ALA A 170 -15.72 0.59 -6.86
C ALA A 170 -17.02 -0.13 -7.25
N ALA A 171 -17.86 -0.47 -6.28
CA ALA A 171 -19.16 -1.11 -6.50
C ALA A 171 -20.25 -0.12 -6.92
N ASP A 172 -20.09 1.16 -6.63
CA ASP A 172 -21.03 2.21 -7.04
C ASP A 172 -20.67 2.72 -8.45
N PRO A 173 -21.52 2.52 -9.48
CA PRO A 173 -21.24 2.98 -10.84
C PRO A 173 -20.95 4.48 -10.96
N ARG A 174 -21.46 5.30 -10.03
CA ARG A 174 -21.24 6.75 -10.02
C ARG A 174 -19.87 7.13 -9.47
N ARG A 175 -19.26 6.26 -8.66
CA ARG A 175 -18.00 6.49 -7.96
C ARG A 175 -16.84 5.62 -8.41
N ALA A 176 -17.11 4.62 -9.25
CA ALA A 176 -16.08 3.70 -9.74
C ALA A 176 -14.90 4.43 -10.40
N ALA A 177 -15.18 5.49 -11.16
CA ALA A 177 -14.15 6.31 -11.79
C ALA A 177 -13.28 7.07 -10.77
N GLU A 178 -13.88 7.54 -9.64
CA GLU A 178 -13.15 8.19 -8.54
C GLU A 178 -12.21 7.21 -7.85
N ALA A 179 -12.67 5.98 -7.60
CA ALA A 179 -11.84 4.93 -7.01
C ALA A 179 -10.64 4.59 -7.91
N VAL A 180 -10.84 4.50 -9.23
CA VAL A 180 -9.75 4.26 -10.18
C VAL A 180 -8.77 5.44 -10.24
N ALA A 181 -9.28 6.69 -10.22
CA ALA A 181 -8.43 7.88 -10.21
C ALA A 181 -7.55 7.92 -8.95
N LEU A 182 -8.12 7.65 -7.78
CA LEU A 182 -7.37 7.57 -6.52
C LEU A 182 -6.33 6.43 -6.57
N ALA A 183 -6.71 5.26 -7.08
CA ALA A 183 -5.78 4.13 -7.21
C ALA A 183 -4.56 4.47 -8.08
N ARG A 184 -4.73 5.24 -9.16
CA ARG A 184 -3.63 5.73 -9.99
C ARG A 184 -2.69 6.66 -9.22
N GLN A 185 -3.23 7.56 -8.41
CA GLN A 185 -2.42 8.44 -7.56
C GLN A 185 -1.61 7.64 -6.55
N VAL A 186 -2.25 6.71 -5.84
CA VAL A 186 -1.59 5.84 -4.85
C VAL A 186 -0.51 4.97 -5.51
N GLY A 187 -0.78 4.41 -6.69
CA GLY A 187 0.17 3.59 -7.45
C GLY A 187 1.42 4.35 -7.88
N THR A 188 1.29 5.64 -8.17
CA THR A 188 2.43 6.49 -8.55
C THR A 188 3.40 6.75 -7.38
N TYR A 189 2.90 6.76 -6.14
CA TYR A 189 3.71 6.97 -4.93
C TYR A 189 4.17 5.67 -4.26
N GLY A 190 3.69 4.51 -4.73
CA GLY A 190 4.17 3.22 -4.27
C GLY A 190 5.62 2.97 -4.68
N PRO A 191 6.38 2.10 -3.96
CA PRO A 191 7.69 1.70 -4.44
C PRO A 191 7.50 1.08 -5.83
N ALA A 192 8.12 1.71 -6.83
CA ALA A 192 8.18 1.19 -8.19
C ALA A 192 8.65 -0.27 -8.08
N GLY A 193 7.86 -1.17 -8.65
CA GLY A 193 8.01 -2.61 -8.47
C GLY A 193 9.46 -3.07 -8.66
N ALA A 194 9.93 -3.83 -7.65
CA ALA A 194 11.10 -4.67 -7.77
C ALA A 194 10.70 -5.98 -8.45
#